data_8c9bfca654f74bf43b0c371a4b3cfbcd
#
_entry.id   8c9bfca654f74bf43b0c371a4b3cfbcd
#
_cell.length_a   1.000
_cell.length_b   1.000
_cell.length_c   1.000
_cell.angle_alpha   90.00
_cell.angle_beta   90.00
_cell.angle_gamma   90.00
#
_symmetry.space_group_name_H-M   'P 1'
#
loop_
_entity.id
_entity.type
_entity.pdbx_description
1 polymer ?
#
loop_
_entity_poly.entity_id
_entity_poly.type
_entity_poly.pdbx_seq_one_letter_code
_entity_poly.pdbx_strand_id
1 'polypeptide(L)'
;SLSELGINIPANKRKVGFLFQNYALWPNMTVYQNISFGLSNIKEPMAKIDFETKNAARLAEILKAPAEVVSVLDECRDKDGKLEEKKAILKLIDAFTLSQYTAKKLYDYHLESGKDGRNEAAALLAKVDTGRKSAADAGYTLDEEYRFCRDGEVVMQTRKLTKEEIDLTVRRVSRIVKIGMFMDRYPAELSGGQQQRVAIARTLAPEPTVLFMDEPLSNLDAKLRLEMRYELQRLHVETGSTFVYVTHDQ
;
A
#
# COMPACT_ATOMS: atom_id res chain seq x y z
N SER A 1 -8.97 31.56 -17.50
CA SER A 1 -9.10 30.11 -17.32
C SER A 1 -7.89 29.39 -17.92
N LEU A 2 -7.62 28.12 -17.55
CA LEU A 2 -6.52 27.34 -18.14
C LEU A 2 -6.69 27.15 -19.64
N SER A 3 -7.93 27.13 -20.13
CA SER A 3 -8.25 27.05 -21.56
C SER A 3 -7.87 28.32 -22.32
N GLU A 4 -7.93 29.50 -21.71
CA GLU A 4 -7.48 30.76 -22.29
C GLU A 4 -5.96 30.83 -22.45
N LEU A 5 -5.23 30.08 -21.60
CA LEU A 5 -3.78 29.93 -21.68
C LEU A 5 -3.34 28.82 -22.67
N GLY A 6 -4.31 28.19 -23.39
CA GLY A 6 -4.03 27.06 -24.29
C GLY A 6 -3.61 25.77 -23.60
N ILE A 7 -3.74 25.69 -22.27
CA ILE A 7 -3.36 24.52 -21.47
C ILE A 7 -4.54 23.55 -21.42
N ASN A 8 -4.46 22.49 -22.21
CA ASN A 8 -5.44 21.39 -22.17
C ASN A 8 -4.76 20.13 -21.62
N ILE A 9 -4.93 19.88 -20.32
CA ILE A 9 -4.44 18.65 -19.69
C ILE A 9 -5.49 17.55 -19.89
N PRO A 10 -5.17 16.42 -20.55
CA PRO A 10 -6.09 15.29 -20.67
C PRO A 10 -6.62 14.82 -19.31
N ALA A 11 -7.87 14.37 -19.26
CA ALA A 11 -8.56 14.03 -18.01
C ALA A 11 -7.78 13.02 -17.16
N ASN A 12 -7.16 12.01 -17.79
CA ASN A 12 -6.33 10.99 -17.13
C ASN A 12 -5.02 11.50 -16.55
N LYS A 13 -4.62 12.74 -16.85
CA LYS A 13 -3.40 13.38 -16.31
C LYS A 13 -3.71 14.45 -15.27
N ARG A 14 -4.99 14.69 -14.96
CA ARG A 14 -5.40 15.77 -14.03
C ARG A 14 -5.21 15.39 -12.55
N LYS A 15 -4.88 14.14 -12.23
CA LYS A 15 -4.79 13.63 -10.85
C LYS A 15 -6.04 13.99 -10.01
N VAL A 16 -7.22 13.83 -10.61
CA VAL A 16 -8.52 14.08 -9.98
C VAL A 16 -9.21 12.76 -9.73
N GLY A 17 -9.66 12.55 -8.50
CA GLY A 17 -10.45 11.38 -8.10
C GLY A 17 -11.93 11.75 -7.95
N PHE A 18 -12.82 10.80 -8.27
CA PHE A 18 -14.26 10.91 -8.08
C PHE A 18 -14.79 9.70 -7.32
N LEU A 19 -15.48 9.96 -6.24
CA LEU A 19 -16.25 8.95 -5.50
C LEU A 19 -17.74 9.19 -5.78
N PHE A 20 -18.35 8.28 -6.53
CA PHE A 20 -19.76 8.33 -6.88
C PHE A 20 -20.63 7.69 -5.79
N GLN A 21 -21.87 8.16 -5.64
CA GLN A 21 -22.85 7.66 -4.68
C GLN A 21 -23.16 6.16 -4.82
N ASN A 22 -23.13 5.61 -6.04
CA ASN A 22 -23.37 4.20 -6.33
C ASN A 22 -22.13 3.31 -6.21
N TYR A 23 -21.02 3.85 -5.67
CA TYR A 23 -19.70 3.22 -5.50
C TYR A 23 -19.03 2.71 -6.79
N ALA A 24 -19.77 2.37 -7.83
CA ALA A 24 -19.32 1.91 -9.14
C ALA A 24 -18.20 0.83 -9.07
N LEU A 25 -18.31 -0.12 -8.13
CA LEU A 25 -17.35 -1.22 -8.00
C LEU A 25 -17.54 -2.23 -9.15
N TRP A 26 -16.44 -2.79 -9.64
CA TRP A 26 -16.49 -3.88 -10.61
C TRP A 26 -16.89 -5.18 -9.91
N PRO A 27 -18.07 -5.77 -10.23
CA PRO A 27 -18.60 -6.92 -9.51
C PRO A 27 -17.77 -8.20 -9.69
N ASN A 28 -17.06 -8.32 -10.81
CA ASN A 28 -16.23 -9.48 -11.16
C ASN A 28 -14.78 -9.36 -10.69
N MET A 29 -14.46 -8.31 -9.93
CA MET A 29 -13.13 -8.09 -9.36
C MET A 29 -13.20 -8.20 -7.85
N THR A 30 -12.16 -8.80 -7.24
CA THR A 30 -12.01 -8.79 -5.78
C THR A 30 -11.80 -7.37 -5.25
N VAL A 31 -11.86 -7.18 -3.94
CA VAL A 31 -11.53 -5.91 -3.30
C VAL A 31 -10.14 -5.44 -3.71
N TYR A 32 -9.14 -6.33 -3.63
CA TYR A 32 -7.78 -6.03 -4.06
C TYR A 32 -7.73 -5.55 -5.51
N GLN A 33 -8.37 -6.26 -6.42
CA GLN A 33 -8.40 -5.93 -7.85
C GLN A 33 -9.12 -4.61 -8.11
N ASN A 34 -10.22 -4.32 -7.41
CA ASN A 34 -10.93 -3.06 -7.51
C ASN A 34 -10.03 -1.87 -7.15
N ILE A 35 -9.23 -1.98 -6.10
CA ILE A 35 -8.33 -0.91 -5.65
C ILE A 35 -7.10 -0.79 -6.57
N SER A 36 -6.51 -1.92 -6.96
CA SER A 36 -5.27 -1.95 -7.75
C SER A 36 -5.45 -1.62 -9.23
N PHE A 37 -6.66 -1.73 -9.77
CA PHE A 37 -6.93 -1.59 -11.22
C PHE A 37 -6.43 -0.26 -11.78
N GLY A 38 -6.73 0.85 -11.12
CA GLY A 38 -6.27 2.19 -11.55
C GLY A 38 -4.76 2.35 -11.50
N LEU A 39 -4.10 1.72 -10.52
CA LEU A 39 -2.66 1.82 -10.28
C LEU A 39 -1.84 1.18 -11.39
N SER A 40 -2.31 0.07 -11.98
CA SER A 40 -1.60 -0.68 -13.03
C SER A 40 -1.40 0.12 -14.32
N ASN A 41 -2.18 1.18 -14.51
CA ASN A 41 -2.13 2.04 -15.71
C ASN A 41 -1.37 3.35 -15.49
N ILE A 42 -0.98 3.67 -14.26
CA ILE A 42 -0.19 4.86 -13.96
C ILE A 42 1.19 4.70 -14.59
N LYS A 43 1.56 5.66 -15.43
CA LYS A 43 2.88 5.78 -16.03
C LYS A 43 3.35 7.23 -15.89
N GLU A 44 4.30 7.46 -15.01
CA GLU A 44 4.81 8.80 -14.72
C GLU A 44 6.30 8.75 -14.37
N PRO A 45 7.01 9.89 -14.36
CA PRO A 45 8.37 9.96 -13.85
C PRO A 45 8.41 9.56 -12.37
N MET A 46 9.15 8.52 -12.07
CA MET A 46 9.34 7.97 -10.72
C MET A 46 10.81 7.70 -10.46
N ALA A 47 11.23 7.73 -9.21
CA ALA A 47 12.56 7.33 -8.83
C ALA A 47 12.86 5.89 -9.27
N LYS A 48 14.06 5.67 -9.79
CA LYS A 48 14.59 4.32 -10.00
C LYS A 48 15.00 3.75 -8.64
N ILE A 49 14.38 2.66 -8.20
CA ILE A 49 14.60 2.02 -6.89
C ILE A 49 15.14 0.62 -7.08
N ASP A 50 16.10 0.22 -6.26
CA ASP A 50 16.52 -1.17 -6.11
C ASP A 50 15.63 -1.86 -5.05
N PHE A 51 14.51 -2.42 -5.51
CA PHE A 51 13.57 -3.10 -4.62
C PHE A 51 14.14 -4.35 -3.97
N GLU A 52 15.02 -5.07 -4.64
CA GLU A 52 15.62 -6.28 -4.07
C GLU A 52 16.49 -5.93 -2.86
N THR A 53 17.34 -4.94 -3.02
CA THR A 53 18.21 -4.44 -1.94
C THR A 53 17.37 -3.79 -0.83
N LYS A 54 16.36 -2.99 -1.16
CA LYS A 54 15.44 -2.37 -0.20
C LYS A 54 14.73 -3.41 0.66
N ASN A 55 14.20 -4.46 0.04
CA ASN A 55 13.48 -5.52 0.76
C ASN A 55 14.41 -6.37 1.61
N ALA A 56 15.63 -6.64 1.13
CA ALA A 56 16.63 -7.33 1.92
C ALA A 56 16.99 -6.53 3.18
N ALA A 57 17.22 -5.23 3.05
CA ALA A 57 17.49 -4.35 4.18
C ALA A 57 16.32 -4.30 5.16
N ARG A 58 15.08 -4.17 4.65
CA ARG A 58 13.89 -4.14 5.51
C ARG A 58 13.71 -5.43 6.31
N LEU A 59 13.89 -6.59 5.67
CA LEU A 59 13.83 -7.88 6.37
C LEU A 59 14.97 -8.04 7.39
N ALA A 60 16.19 -7.63 7.03
CA ALA A 60 17.31 -7.67 7.97
C ALA A 60 17.05 -6.81 9.22
N GLU A 61 16.41 -5.65 9.05
CA GLU A 61 16.01 -4.78 10.17
C GLU A 61 14.99 -5.45 11.07
N ILE A 62 13.95 -6.08 10.51
CA ILE A 62 12.93 -6.81 11.26
C ILE A 62 13.57 -7.99 12.05
N LEU A 63 14.51 -8.67 11.43
CA LEU A 63 15.21 -9.81 12.08
C LEU A 63 16.16 -9.41 13.22
N LYS A 64 16.37 -8.12 13.49
CA LYS A 64 17.05 -7.67 14.72
C LYS A 64 16.22 -7.92 15.97
N ALA A 65 14.89 -7.99 15.84
CA ALA A 65 13.95 -8.27 16.92
C ALA A 65 13.05 -9.48 16.57
N PRO A 66 13.59 -10.70 16.40
CA PRO A 66 12.82 -11.86 15.94
C PRO A 66 11.67 -12.23 16.89
N ALA A 67 11.79 -11.90 18.18
CA ALA A 67 10.72 -12.11 19.15
C ALA A 67 9.42 -11.34 18.81
N GLU A 68 9.51 -10.17 18.19
CA GLU A 68 8.33 -9.42 17.74
C GLU A 68 7.61 -10.17 16.61
N VAL A 69 8.37 -10.77 15.69
CA VAL A 69 7.79 -11.58 14.60
C VAL A 69 7.09 -12.81 15.18
N VAL A 70 7.73 -13.50 16.12
CA VAL A 70 7.14 -14.69 16.79
C VAL A 70 5.86 -14.31 17.54
N SER A 71 5.85 -13.18 18.26
CA SER A 71 4.65 -12.69 18.95
C SER A 71 3.48 -12.47 17.99
N VAL A 72 3.72 -11.86 16.83
CA VAL A 72 2.69 -11.67 15.80
C VAL A 72 2.19 -13.00 15.23
N LEU A 73 3.09 -13.98 15.02
CA LEU A 73 2.74 -15.31 14.51
C LEU A 73 1.92 -16.10 15.53
N ASP A 74 2.24 -16.03 16.81
CA ASP A 74 1.53 -16.74 17.88
C ASP A 74 0.08 -16.29 18.01
N GLU A 75 -0.26 -15.04 17.73
CA GLU A 75 -1.64 -14.55 17.66
C GLU A 75 -2.44 -15.19 16.50
N CYS A 76 -1.76 -15.83 15.57
CA CYS A 76 -2.37 -16.44 14.38
C CYS A 76 -2.59 -17.94 14.51
N ARG A 77 -2.33 -18.53 15.67
CA ARG A 77 -2.60 -19.95 15.92
C ARG A 77 -4.10 -20.18 16.12
N ASP A 78 -4.56 -21.32 15.61
CA ASP A 78 -5.92 -21.80 15.85
C ASP A 78 -6.05 -22.46 17.25
N LYS A 79 -7.23 -23.00 17.55
CA LYS A 79 -7.51 -23.66 18.84
C LYS A 79 -6.66 -24.91 19.09
N ASP A 80 -6.16 -25.52 18.03
CA ASP A 80 -5.32 -26.71 18.06
C ASP A 80 -3.82 -26.35 18.06
N GLY A 81 -3.50 -25.05 18.15
CA GLY A 81 -2.13 -24.51 18.16
C GLY A 81 -1.47 -24.47 16.77
N LYS A 82 -2.19 -24.78 15.70
CA LYS A 82 -1.68 -24.76 14.34
C LYS A 82 -1.67 -23.32 13.79
N LEU A 83 -0.56 -22.94 13.18
CA LEU A 83 -0.42 -21.63 12.55
C LEU A 83 -1.21 -21.56 11.26
N GLU A 84 -2.12 -20.57 11.16
CA GLU A 84 -2.89 -20.27 9.95
C GLU A 84 -2.07 -19.38 9.01
N GLU A 85 -1.44 -19.95 7.97
CA GLU A 85 -0.55 -19.24 7.05
C GLU A 85 -1.15 -17.95 6.51
N LYS A 86 -2.38 -17.98 5.98
CA LYS A 86 -3.02 -16.81 5.38
C LYS A 86 -3.21 -15.68 6.39
N LYS A 87 -3.65 -16.01 7.60
CA LYS A 87 -3.83 -15.06 8.70
C LYS A 87 -2.49 -14.50 9.17
N ALA A 88 -1.47 -15.36 9.29
CA ALA A 88 -0.12 -14.99 9.68
C ALA A 88 0.49 -13.98 8.70
N ILE A 89 0.42 -14.27 7.38
CA ILE A 89 0.93 -13.35 6.36
C ILE A 89 0.22 -12.00 6.42
N LEU A 90 -1.12 -11.96 6.57
CA LEU A 90 -1.86 -10.70 6.69
C LEU A 90 -1.45 -9.91 7.94
N LYS A 91 -1.26 -10.58 9.07
CA LYS A 91 -0.78 -9.94 10.30
C LYS A 91 0.65 -9.39 10.16
N LEU A 92 1.54 -10.13 9.51
CA LEU A 92 2.91 -9.65 9.22
C LEU A 92 2.91 -8.42 8.29
N ILE A 93 2.03 -8.40 7.26
CA ILE A 93 1.83 -7.23 6.39
C ILE A 93 1.47 -6.01 7.23
N ASP A 94 0.52 -6.16 8.15
CA ASP A 94 0.01 -5.05 8.96
C ASP A 94 1.01 -4.60 10.03
N ALA A 95 1.62 -5.55 10.75
CA ALA A 95 2.56 -5.26 11.85
C ALA A 95 3.83 -4.57 11.35
N PHE A 96 4.39 -5.02 10.22
CA PHE A 96 5.67 -4.55 9.71
C PHE A 96 5.57 -3.68 8.44
N THR A 97 4.37 -3.37 7.99
CA THR A 97 4.12 -2.57 6.78
C THR A 97 4.84 -3.14 5.56
N LEU A 98 4.62 -4.44 5.30
CA LEU A 98 5.26 -5.18 4.22
C LEU A 98 4.34 -5.35 3.01
N SER A 99 4.93 -5.61 1.84
CA SER A 99 4.22 -6.20 0.72
C SER A 99 3.90 -7.67 1.02
N GLN A 100 2.91 -8.24 0.31
CA GLN A 100 2.57 -9.65 0.44
C GLN A 100 3.78 -10.56 0.14
N TYR A 101 4.58 -10.20 -0.88
CA TYR A 101 5.79 -10.94 -1.23
C TYR A 101 6.81 -10.95 -0.09
N THR A 102 7.09 -9.79 0.50
CA THR A 102 8.07 -9.65 1.58
C THR A 102 7.59 -10.30 2.88
N ALA A 103 6.27 -10.19 3.18
CA ALA A 103 5.68 -10.85 4.35
C ALA A 103 5.69 -12.38 4.21
N LYS A 104 5.41 -12.92 2.99
CA LYS A 104 5.52 -14.36 2.73
C LYS A 104 6.94 -14.85 2.96
N LYS A 105 7.94 -14.10 2.50
CA LYS A 105 9.35 -14.42 2.70
C LYS A 105 9.75 -14.42 4.19
N LEU A 106 9.22 -13.46 4.96
CA LEU A 106 9.42 -13.42 6.42
C LEU A 106 8.78 -14.63 7.10
N TYR A 107 7.56 -15.00 6.68
CA TYR A 107 6.87 -16.20 7.17
C TYR A 107 7.66 -17.49 6.89
N ASP A 108 8.25 -17.63 5.71
CA ASP A 108 9.01 -18.81 5.27
C ASP A 108 10.35 -18.99 6.03
N TYR A 109 10.75 -18.04 6.86
CA TYR A 109 11.89 -18.22 7.76
C TYR A 109 11.57 -19.11 8.97
N HIS A 110 10.29 -19.35 9.24
CA HIS A 110 9.81 -20.23 10.31
C HIS A 110 10.42 -19.91 11.69
N LEU A 111 10.42 -18.63 12.06
CA LEU A 111 10.98 -18.17 13.34
C LEU A 111 10.20 -18.74 14.54
N GLU A 112 8.92 -19.04 14.38
CA GLU A 112 8.07 -19.66 15.38
C GLU A 112 8.51 -21.09 15.78
N SER A 113 9.41 -21.69 14.99
CA SER A 113 10.02 -22.99 15.31
C SER A 113 11.23 -22.90 16.20
N GLY A 114 11.52 -21.71 16.76
CA GLY A 114 12.67 -21.48 17.64
C GLY A 114 13.97 -21.11 16.91
N LYS A 115 13.90 -20.81 15.61
CA LYS A 115 15.02 -20.25 14.85
C LYS A 115 15.26 -18.81 15.27
N ASP A 116 16.52 -18.42 15.44
CA ASP A 116 16.88 -17.06 15.87
C ASP A 116 17.01 -16.04 14.71
N GLY A 117 16.92 -16.51 13.47
CA GLY A 117 16.96 -15.68 12.27
C GLY A 117 18.33 -15.06 11.95
N ARG A 118 19.40 -15.40 12.68
CA ARG A 118 20.73 -14.77 12.48
C ARG A 118 21.34 -15.09 11.13
N ASN A 119 21.21 -16.34 10.68
CA ASN A 119 21.72 -16.74 9.37
C ASN A 119 20.98 -16.04 8.24
N GLU A 120 19.66 -15.93 8.35
CA GLU A 120 18.81 -15.22 7.43
C GLU A 120 19.16 -13.72 7.40
N ALA A 121 19.36 -13.11 8.57
CA ALA A 121 19.78 -11.71 8.69
C ALA A 121 21.15 -11.47 8.05
N ALA A 122 22.13 -12.34 8.30
CA ALA A 122 23.47 -12.25 7.70
C ALA A 122 23.42 -12.38 6.18
N ALA A 123 22.63 -13.32 5.64
CA ALA A 123 22.45 -13.49 4.21
C ALA A 123 21.76 -12.27 3.57
N LEU A 124 20.81 -11.64 4.26
CA LEU A 124 20.14 -10.42 3.80
C LEU A 124 21.08 -9.22 3.78
N LEU A 125 21.91 -9.05 4.81
CA LEU A 125 22.93 -7.99 4.85
C LEU A 125 23.97 -8.17 3.73
N ALA A 126 24.42 -9.40 3.46
CA ALA A 126 25.28 -9.67 2.32
C ALA A 126 24.64 -9.32 0.96
N LYS A 127 23.32 -9.50 0.83
CA LYS A 127 22.58 -9.04 -0.36
C LYS A 127 22.54 -7.51 -0.47
N VAL A 128 22.40 -6.81 0.66
CA VAL A 128 22.43 -5.34 0.69
C VAL A 128 23.78 -4.83 0.21
N ASP A 129 24.88 -5.44 0.72
CA ASP A 129 26.25 -5.07 0.31
C ASP A 129 26.47 -5.35 -1.19
N THR A 130 25.98 -6.50 -1.67
CA THR A 130 26.06 -6.85 -3.10
C THR A 130 25.27 -5.86 -3.96
N GLY A 131 24.05 -5.46 -3.56
CA GLY A 131 23.25 -4.48 -4.28
C GLY A 131 23.94 -3.12 -4.34
N ARG A 132 24.49 -2.63 -3.21
CA ARG A 132 25.26 -1.38 -3.17
C ARG A 132 26.48 -1.43 -4.09
N LYS A 133 27.21 -2.55 -4.06
CA LYS A 133 28.38 -2.75 -4.94
C LYS A 133 27.97 -2.77 -6.42
N SER A 134 26.93 -3.51 -6.77
CA SER A 134 26.42 -3.57 -8.15
C SER A 134 25.97 -2.18 -8.64
N ALA A 135 25.35 -1.39 -7.78
CA ALA A 135 24.99 -0.01 -8.12
C ALA A 135 26.25 0.83 -8.40
N ALA A 136 27.28 0.72 -7.53
CA ALA A 136 28.55 1.44 -7.68
C ALA A 136 29.29 1.05 -8.95
N ASP A 137 29.36 -0.23 -9.27
CA ASP A 137 29.97 -0.75 -10.50
C ASP A 137 29.27 -0.22 -11.77
N ALA A 138 27.95 0.09 -11.65
CA ALA A 138 27.15 0.71 -12.72
C ALA A 138 27.21 2.26 -12.73
N GLY A 139 28.03 2.88 -11.87
CA GLY A 139 28.19 4.33 -11.78
C GLY A 139 27.06 5.05 -11.02
N TYR A 140 26.42 4.36 -10.07
CA TYR A 140 25.37 4.92 -9.21
C TYR A 140 25.71 4.73 -7.74
N THR A 141 25.06 5.53 -6.87
CA THR A 141 24.96 5.26 -5.45
C THR A 141 23.51 4.93 -5.09
N LEU A 142 23.27 4.23 -3.98
CA LEU A 142 21.95 4.03 -3.41
C LEU A 142 21.82 4.89 -2.15
N ASP A 143 20.79 5.70 -2.10
CA ASP A 143 20.46 6.50 -0.90
C ASP A 143 19.81 5.64 0.22
N GLU A 144 19.31 6.29 1.28
CA GLU A 144 18.66 5.62 2.41
C GLU A 144 17.37 4.88 2.03
N GLU A 145 16.68 5.35 0.96
CA GLU A 145 15.48 4.73 0.41
C GLU A 145 15.79 3.72 -0.72
N TYR A 146 17.08 3.40 -0.94
CA TYR A 146 17.56 2.52 -2.01
C TYR A 146 17.19 3.03 -3.42
N ARG A 147 17.08 4.36 -3.59
CA ARG A 147 16.93 4.98 -4.89
C ARG A 147 18.30 5.13 -5.54
N PHE A 148 18.37 4.89 -6.83
CA PHE A 148 19.59 5.13 -7.59
C PHE A 148 19.86 6.64 -7.67
N CYS A 149 21.06 7.05 -7.30
CA CYS A 149 21.52 8.42 -7.40
C CYS A 149 22.76 8.49 -8.30
N ARG A 150 22.87 9.59 -9.08
CA ARG A 150 24.06 9.96 -9.86
C ARG A 150 24.36 11.43 -9.61
N ASP A 151 25.62 11.75 -9.32
CA ASP A 151 26.06 13.13 -9.03
C ASP A 151 25.26 13.83 -7.93
N GLY A 152 24.78 13.03 -6.94
CA GLY A 152 23.98 13.51 -5.82
C GLY A 152 22.47 13.66 -6.10
N GLU A 153 22.03 13.47 -7.35
CA GLU A 153 20.62 13.57 -7.73
C GLU A 153 19.98 12.20 -7.92
N VAL A 154 18.70 12.11 -7.52
CA VAL A 154 17.90 10.87 -7.70
C VAL A 154 17.60 10.65 -9.17
N VAL A 155 17.93 9.47 -9.67
CA VAL A 155 17.65 9.06 -11.06
C VAL A 155 16.17 8.83 -11.23
N MET A 156 15.53 9.62 -12.10
CA MET A 156 14.12 9.50 -12.45
C MET A 156 13.95 8.72 -13.76
N GLN A 157 12.93 7.89 -13.83
CA GLN A 157 12.56 7.18 -15.06
C GLN A 157 11.04 7.15 -15.23
N THR A 158 10.56 7.32 -16.46
CA THR A 158 9.13 7.17 -16.77
C THR A 158 8.80 5.68 -16.85
N ARG A 159 8.10 5.19 -15.84
CA ARG A 159 7.74 3.77 -15.72
C ARG A 159 6.35 3.57 -15.13
N LYS A 160 5.85 2.36 -15.19
CA LYS A 160 4.69 1.93 -14.41
C LYS A 160 5.11 1.57 -12.98
N LEU A 161 4.14 1.58 -12.07
CA LEU A 161 4.31 1.00 -10.74
C LEU A 161 4.64 -0.49 -10.85
N THR A 162 5.57 -0.94 -10.05
CA THR A 162 5.86 -2.38 -9.89
C THR A 162 4.71 -3.06 -9.13
N LYS A 163 4.63 -4.40 -9.25
CA LYS A 163 3.65 -5.18 -8.48
C LYS A 163 3.76 -4.94 -6.98
N GLU A 164 4.98 -4.74 -6.48
CA GLU A 164 5.23 -4.47 -5.07
C GLU A 164 4.75 -3.09 -4.65
N GLU A 165 5.00 -2.04 -5.44
CA GLU A 165 4.49 -0.69 -5.18
C GLU A 165 2.97 -0.66 -5.19
N ILE A 166 2.34 -1.38 -6.13
CA ILE A 166 0.89 -1.54 -6.17
C ILE A 166 0.38 -2.22 -4.90
N ASP A 167 1.00 -3.34 -4.49
CA ASP A 167 0.58 -4.05 -3.28
C ASP A 167 0.72 -3.19 -2.02
N LEU A 168 1.85 -2.53 -1.84
CA LEU A 168 2.08 -1.61 -0.72
C LEU A 168 1.04 -0.47 -0.69
N THR A 169 0.72 0.11 -1.85
CA THR A 169 -0.30 1.15 -1.96
C THR A 169 -1.68 0.62 -1.59
N VAL A 170 -2.08 -0.54 -2.14
CA VAL A 170 -3.36 -1.18 -1.82
C VAL A 170 -3.46 -1.47 -0.32
N ARG A 171 -2.40 -2.02 0.29
CA ARG A 171 -2.38 -2.32 1.73
C ARG A 171 -2.48 -1.06 2.57
N ARG A 172 -1.75 0.00 2.20
CA ARG A 172 -1.81 1.28 2.88
C ARG A 172 -3.23 1.86 2.89
N VAL A 173 -3.85 2.03 1.73
CA VAL A 173 -5.21 2.61 1.66
C VAL A 173 -6.26 1.71 2.30
N SER A 174 -6.11 0.38 2.20
CA SER A 174 -7.02 -0.58 2.83
C SER A 174 -6.98 -0.53 4.35
N ARG A 175 -5.80 -0.28 4.93
CA ARG A 175 -5.63 -0.09 6.37
C ARG A 175 -6.34 1.19 6.84
N ILE A 176 -6.17 2.29 6.09
CA ILE A 176 -6.80 3.56 6.37
C ILE A 176 -8.33 3.42 6.47
N VAL A 177 -8.94 2.74 5.51
CA VAL A 177 -10.40 2.54 5.48
C VAL A 177 -10.85 1.26 6.20
N LYS A 178 -9.95 0.55 6.89
CA LYS A 178 -10.23 -0.65 7.72
C LYS A 178 -10.90 -1.80 6.95
N ILE A 179 -10.42 -2.11 5.74
CA ILE A 179 -10.91 -3.22 4.90
C ILE A 179 -9.84 -4.26 4.55
N GLY A 180 -8.68 -4.21 5.18
CA GLY A 180 -7.53 -5.07 4.86
C GLY A 180 -7.82 -6.57 4.88
N MET A 181 -8.78 -7.01 5.73
CA MET A 181 -9.16 -8.42 5.85
C MET A 181 -10.06 -8.94 4.71
N PHE A 182 -10.57 -8.06 3.84
CA PHE A 182 -11.53 -8.42 2.79
C PHE A 182 -10.93 -8.47 1.38
N MET A 183 -9.61 -8.43 1.25
CA MET A 183 -8.91 -8.26 -0.05
C MET A 183 -9.30 -9.30 -1.11
N ASP A 184 -9.61 -10.54 -0.69
CA ASP A 184 -9.96 -11.65 -1.59
C ASP A 184 -11.47 -11.77 -1.85
N ARG A 185 -12.31 -10.94 -1.20
CA ARG A 185 -13.76 -10.96 -1.39
C ARG A 185 -14.19 -10.19 -2.61
N TYR A 186 -15.35 -10.58 -3.15
CA TYR A 186 -16.04 -9.83 -4.21
C TYR A 186 -17.03 -8.82 -3.61
N PRO A 187 -17.39 -7.75 -4.35
CA PRO A 187 -18.35 -6.76 -3.86
C PRO A 187 -19.67 -7.33 -3.34
N ALA A 188 -20.19 -8.37 -3.97
CA ALA A 188 -21.42 -9.03 -3.55
C ALA A 188 -21.35 -9.68 -2.15
N GLU A 189 -20.15 -9.96 -1.65
CA GLU A 189 -19.90 -10.55 -0.33
C GLU A 189 -19.71 -9.51 0.77
N LEU A 190 -19.89 -8.24 0.44
CA LEU A 190 -19.65 -7.10 1.32
C LEU A 190 -20.95 -6.37 1.68
N SER A 191 -21.02 -5.85 2.90
CA SER A 191 -22.08 -4.90 3.27
C SER A 191 -21.94 -3.58 2.51
N GLY A 192 -23.01 -2.79 2.41
CA GLY A 192 -22.99 -1.49 1.74
C GLY A 192 -21.88 -0.56 2.27
N GLY A 193 -21.70 -0.50 3.60
CA GLY A 193 -20.63 0.28 4.21
C GLY A 193 -19.22 -0.25 3.90
N GLN A 194 -19.06 -1.58 3.71
CA GLN A 194 -17.80 -2.16 3.27
C GLN A 194 -17.53 -1.82 1.80
N GLN A 195 -18.54 -1.92 0.93
CA GLN A 195 -18.42 -1.51 -0.47
C GLN A 195 -18.05 -0.04 -0.62
N GLN A 196 -18.64 0.83 0.19
CA GLN A 196 -18.32 2.26 0.23
C GLN A 196 -16.85 2.48 0.58
N ARG A 197 -16.33 1.78 1.60
CA ARG A 197 -14.92 1.87 1.98
C ARG A 197 -13.98 1.35 0.90
N VAL A 198 -14.36 0.31 0.15
CA VAL A 198 -13.61 -0.15 -1.03
C VAL A 198 -13.56 0.95 -2.09
N ALA A 199 -14.67 1.62 -2.36
CA ALA A 199 -14.74 2.72 -3.33
C ALA A 199 -13.86 3.91 -2.91
N ILE A 200 -13.87 4.26 -1.62
CA ILE A 200 -12.97 5.29 -1.07
C ILE A 200 -11.51 4.88 -1.27
N ALA A 201 -11.13 3.65 -0.89
CA ALA A 201 -9.76 3.14 -1.06
C ALA A 201 -9.31 3.18 -2.53
N ARG A 202 -10.17 2.74 -3.45
CA ARG A 202 -9.90 2.77 -4.89
C ARG A 202 -9.63 4.18 -5.40
N THR A 203 -10.39 5.14 -4.90
CA THR A 203 -10.25 6.54 -5.32
C THR A 203 -9.02 7.21 -4.72
N LEU A 204 -8.63 6.82 -3.51
CA LEU A 204 -7.44 7.33 -2.81
C LEU A 204 -6.13 6.72 -3.32
N ALA A 205 -6.17 5.47 -3.79
CA ALA A 205 -4.97 4.72 -4.17
C ALA A 205 -4.09 5.43 -5.22
N PRO A 206 -4.63 6.11 -6.26
CA PRO A 206 -3.83 6.87 -7.22
C PRO A 206 -3.26 8.20 -6.68
N GLU A 207 -3.46 8.54 -5.41
CA GLU A 207 -3.04 9.78 -4.77
C GLU A 207 -3.49 11.03 -5.56
N PRO A 208 -4.80 11.24 -5.72
CA PRO A 208 -5.31 12.37 -6.48
C PRO A 208 -4.95 13.69 -5.80
N THR A 209 -4.64 14.72 -6.58
CA THR A 209 -4.43 16.08 -6.06
C THR A 209 -5.74 16.70 -5.57
N VAL A 210 -6.85 16.38 -6.26
CA VAL A 210 -8.21 16.79 -5.89
C VAL A 210 -9.11 15.58 -5.87
N LEU A 211 -9.87 15.40 -4.80
CA LEU A 211 -10.83 14.31 -4.62
C LEU A 211 -12.23 14.88 -4.43
N PHE A 212 -13.11 14.60 -5.38
CA PHE A 212 -14.53 14.91 -5.27
C PHE A 212 -15.28 13.71 -4.70
N MET A 213 -16.09 13.96 -3.70
CA MET A 213 -16.86 12.94 -2.99
C MET A 213 -18.32 13.38 -2.91
N ASP A 214 -19.19 12.56 -3.48
CA ASP A 214 -20.65 12.76 -3.44
C ASP A 214 -21.24 11.87 -2.34
N GLU A 215 -21.69 12.49 -1.26
CA GLU A 215 -22.22 11.82 -0.04
C GLU A 215 -21.37 10.64 0.45
N PRO A 216 -20.05 10.81 0.67
CA PRO A 216 -19.13 9.70 0.85
C PRO A 216 -19.36 8.87 2.13
N LEU A 217 -20.19 9.35 3.06
CA LEU A 217 -20.39 8.73 4.36
C LEU A 217 -21.89 8.48 4.68
N SER A 218 -22.80 8.71 3.73
CA SER A 218 -24.25 8.63 3.95
C SER A 218 -24.73 7.24 4.40
N ASN A 219 -24.15 6.17 3.88
CA ASN A 219 -24.54 4.79 4.14
C ASN A 219 -23.76 4.11 5.30
N LEU A 220 -23.06 4.91 6.11
CA LEU A 220 -22.34 4.42 7.28
C LEU A 220 -23.16 4.68 8.56
N ASP A 221 -23.06 3.76 9.52
CA ASP A 221 -23.57 4.01 10.86
C ASP A 221 -22.85 5.19 11.54
N ALA A 222 -23.46 5.77 12.58
CA ALA A 222 -22.97 7.00 13.20
C ALA A 222 -21.54 6.89 13.75
N LYS A 223 -21.18 5.73 14.35
CA LYS A 223 -19.86 5.51 14.91
C LYS A 223 -18.81 5.43 13.79
N LEU A 224 -19.09 4.63 12.78
CA LEU A 224 -18.18 4.43 11.65
C LEU A 224 -18.06 5.72 10.81
N ARG A 225 -19.15 6.50 10.67
CA ARG A 225 -19.13 7.81 10.00
C ARG A 225 -18.18 8.77 10.71
N LEU A 226 -18.21 8.81 12.03
CA LEU A 226 -17.31 9.66 12.81
C LEU A 226 -15.85 9.21 12.64
N GLU A 227 -15.57 7.91 12.75
CA GLU A 227 -14.22 7.37 12.54
C GLU A 227 -13.70 7.69 11.14
N MET A 228 -14.51 7.50 10.11
CA MET A 228 -14.13 7.79 8.73
C MET A 228 -13.90 9.29 8.46
N ARG A 229 -14.65 10.18 9.13
CA ARG A 229 -14.38 11.64 9.08
C ARG A 229 -12.96 11.95 9.57
N TYR A 230 -12.57 11.41 10.73
CA TYR A 230 -11.21 11.61 11.26
C TYR A 230 -10.14 11.03 10.33
N GLU A 231 -10.36 9.83 9.79
CA GLU A 231 -9.39 9.22 8.87
C GLU A 231 -9.24 10.02 7.56
N LEU A 232 -10.34 10.48 6.97
CA LEU A 232 -10.29 11.33 5.78
C LEU A 232 -9.64 12.69 6.06
N GLN A 233 -9.88 13.27 7.24
CA GLN A 233 -9.22 14.50 7.65
C GLN A 233 -7.71 14.30 7.84
N ARG A 234 -7.30 13.19 8.46
CA ARG A 234 -5.90 12.82 8.60
C ARG A 234 -5.23 12.64 7.23
N LEU A 235 -5.89 11.93 6.32
CA LEU A 235 -5.42 11.76 4.95
C LEU A 235 -5.24 13.08 4.20
N HIS A 236 -6.20 14.00 4.34
CA HIS A 236 -6.09 15.32 3.76
C HIS A 236 -4.80 16.03 4.21
N VAL A 237 -4.48 15.97 5.51
CA VAL A 237 -3.25 16.55 6.07
C VAL A 237 -2.01 15.80 5.58
N GLU A 238 -2.02 14.46 5.58
CA GLU A 238 -0.88 13.64 5.19
C GLU A 238 -0.56 13.74 3.69
N THR A 239 -1.58 13.82 2.84
CA THR A 239 -1.39 13.82 1.37
C THR A 239 -1.29 15.22 0.76
N GLY A 240 -1.74 16.26 1.47
CA GLY A 240 -1.88 17.61 0.93
C GLY A 240 -2.92 17.73 -0.20
N SER A 241 -3.73 16.69 -0.41
CA SER A 241 -4.78 16.65 -1.45
C SER A 241 -5.96 17.53 -1.07
N THR A 242 -6.60 18.18 -2.04
CA THR A 242 -7.82 18.94 -1.81
C THR A 242 -9.03 18.01 -1.86
N PHE A 243 -9.81 17.97 -0.77
CA PHE A 243 -11.05 17.18 -0.68
C PHE A 243 -12.27 18.10 -0.84
N VAL A 244 -13.13 17.77 -1.77
CA VAL A 244 -14.39 18.48 -2.04
C VAL A 244 -15.55 17.54 -1.74
N TYR A 245 -16.35 17.90 -0.75
CA TYR A 245 -17.51 17.12 -0.32
C TYR A 245 -18.80 17.77 -0.85
N VAL A 246 -19.65 16.97 -1.45
CA VAL A 246 -21.06 17.31 -1.70
C VAL A 246 -21.87 16.59 -0.63
N THR A 247 -22.60 17.32 0.17
CA THR A 247 -23.44 16.76 1.25
C THR A 247 -24.76 17.53 1.34
N HIS A 248 -25.83 16.83 1.61
CA HIS A 248 -27.17 17.39 1.86
C HIS A 248 -27.46 17.49 3.38
N ASP A 249 -26.65 16.85 4.23
CA ASP A 249 -26.69 16.95 5.69
C ASP A 249 -25.73 18.03 6.18
N GLN A 250 -26.24 18.94 7.01
CA GLN A 250 -25.48 19.95 7.74
C GLN A 250 -24.93 19.39 9.05
#